data_6b1d928939c64398f08da4ac0d500946
#
_entry.id   6b1d928939c64398f08da4ac0d500946
#
_cell.length_a   1.000
_cell.length_b   1.000
_cell.length_c   1.000
_cell.angle_alpha   90.00
_cell.angle_beta   90.00
_cell.angle_gamma   90.00
#
_symmetry.space_group_name_H-M   'P 1'
#
loop_
_entity.id
_entity.type
_entity.pdbx_description
1 polymer ?
#
loop_
_entity_poly.entity_id
_entity_poly.type
_entity_poly.pdbx_seq_one_letter_code
_entity_poly.pdbx_strand_id
1 'polypeptide(L)'
;YYPNHTAWNCGNKIHSSGITQPPVLASILKQIVDKNKITKKQKIEIKKFIIEIKKSHEWFIKYRDPKKTGLVSILHPWESGYDNSSLWDGPMGKVKIEKNIQYKRADNKVVNPEHRPLNIDYDRYVTIKNDLRKKKYNPKKIFNTALFNVVDIGFNSIFLKANKDLVILLKKFNLDLSLIHISEPTRHHV
;
A
#
# COMPACT_ATOMS: atom_id res chain seq x y z
N TYR A 1 -8.16 -4.75 3.25
CA TYR A 1 -9.13 -5.37 4.15
C TYR A 1 -8.86 -6.87 4.28
N TYR A 2 -8.41 -7.32 5.44
CA TYR A 2 -8.03 -8.70 5.68
C TYR A 2 -8.89 -9.32 6.77
N PRO A 3 -9.40 -10.56 6.57
CA PRO A 3 -10.23 -11.23 7.57
C PRO A 3 -9.49 -11.51 8.89
N ASN A 4 -8.16 -11.43 8.90
CA ASN A 4 -7.35 -11.72 10.09
C ASN A 4 -6.80 -10.47 10.78
N HIS A 5 -7.65 -9.45 10.97
CA HIS A 5 -7.26 -8.18 11.61
C HIS A 5 -6.67 -8.35 13.02
N THR A 6 -7.09 -9.39 13.77
CA THR A 6 -6.57 -9.68 15.12
C THR A 6 -5.08 -9.96 15.12
N ALA A 7 -4.55 -10.59 14.07
CA ALA A 7 -3.12 -10.85 13.93
C ALA A 7 -2.29 -9.57 13.77
N TRP A 8 -2.90 -8.48 13.28
CA TRP A 8 -2.25 -7.19 13.11
C TRP A 8 -2.37 -6.31 14.37
N ASN A 9 -3.47 -6.40 15.09
CA ASN A 9 -3.73 -5.63 16.32
C ASN A 9 -3.47 -4.12 16.15
N CYS A 10 -4.09 -3.54 15.14
CA CYS A 10 -3.97 -2.11 14.84
C CYS A 10 -4.72 -1.20 15.81
N GLY A 11 -5.49 -1.77 16.72
CA GLY A 11 -6.29 -1.09 17.74
C GLY A 11 -7.68 -1.72 17.90
N ASN A 12 -8.31 -1.48 19.05
CA ASN A 12 -9.55 -2.15 19.43
C ASN A 12 -10.76 -1.90 18.50
N LYS A 13 -10.73 -0.79 17.76
CA LYS A 13 -11.82 -0.38 16.85
C LYS A 13 -11.45 -0.48 15.38
N ILE A 14 -10.24 -0.91 15.06
CA ILE A 14 -9.72 -0.92 13.67
C ILE A 14 -9.64 -2.34 13.16
N HIS A 15 -10.56 -2.72 12.31
CA HIS A 15 -10.62 -4.02 11.66
C HIS A 15 -9.90 -3.99 10.30
N SER A 16 -8.58 -3.76 10.32
CA SER A 16 -7.76 -3.74 9.11
C SER A 16 -6.39 -4.38 9.35
N SER A 17 -5.68 -4.67 8.27
CA SER A 17 -4.26 -4.97 8.34
C SER A 17 -3.47 -3.69 8.62
N GLY A 18 -2.28 -3.84 9.21
CA GLY A 18 -1.36 -2.72 9.45
C GLY A 18 -0.49 -2.36 8.26
N ILE A 19 -0.84 -2.81 7.06
CA ILE A 19 -0.12 -2.56 5.79
C ILE A 19 -1.01 -1.89 4.77
N THR A 20 -0.39 -1.27 3.77
CA THR A 20 -1.09 -0.70 2.63
C THR A 20 -1.39 -1.76 1.54
N GLN A 21 -2.00 -1.34 0.46
CA GLN A 21 -2.23 -2.12 -0.75
C GLN A 21 -1.94 -1.23 -1.97
N PRO A 22 -1.73 -1.80 -3.16
CA PRO A 22 -1.58 -1.00 -4.37
C PRO A 22 -2.74 -0.01 -4.53
N PRO A 23 -2.47 1.28 -4.77
CA PRO A 23 -3.47 2.34 -4.72
C PRO A 23 -4.31 2.42 -6.01
N VAL A 24 -5.10 1.39 -6.29
CA VAL A 24 -5.89 1.24 -7.54
C VAL A 24 -7.22 1.99 -7.55
N LEU A 25 -7.68 2.49 -6.40
CA LEU A 25 -9.05 2.99 -6.22
C LEU A 25 -9.40 4.15 -7.17
N ALA A 26 -8.48 5.09 -7.40
CA ALA A 26 -8.73 6.21 -8.31
C ALA A 26 -8.95 5.71 -9.75
N SER A 27 -8.14 4.74 -10.20
CA SER A 27 -8.26 4.18 -11.55
C SER A 27 -9.56 3.40 -11.73
N ILE A 28 -9.95 2.62 -10.74
CA ILE A 28 -11.23 1.88 -10.75
C ILE A 28 -12.41 2.85 -10.75
N LEU A 29 -12.40 3.85 -9.85
CA LEU A 29 -13.48 4.84 -9.78
C LEU A 29 -13.62 5.62 -11.08
N LYS A 30 -12.49 6.00 -11.70
CA LYS A 30 -12.50 6.67 -13.01
C LYS A 30 -13.18 5.80 -14.08
N GLN A 31 -12.85 4.53 -14.15
CA GLN A 31 -13.49 3.61 -15.10
C GLN A 31 -15.01 3.49 -14.86
N ILE A 32 -15.44 3.42 -13.60
CA ILE A 32 -16.87 3.37 -13.26
C ILE A 32 -17.56 4.65 -13.72
N VAL A 33 -16.98 5.81 -13.44
CA VAL A 33 -17.53 7.13 -13.78
C VAL A 33 -17.57 7.37 -15.29
N ASP A 34 -16.62 6.81 -16.03
CA ASP A 34 -16.56 6.98 -17.50
C ASP A 34 -17.52 6.07 -18.24
N LYS A 35 -17.82 4.89 -17.69
CA LYS A 35 -18.67 3.87 -18.32
C LYS A 35 -20.14 3.94 -17.94
N ASN A 36 -20.51 4.74 -16.94
CA ASN A 36 -21.86 4.76 -16.40
C ASN A 36 -22.48 6.16 -16.37
N LYS A 37 -23.79 6.23 -16.53
CA LYS A 37 -24.57 7.44 -16.24
C LYS A 37 -24.68 7.62 -14.73
N ILE A 38 -24.13 8.71 -14.22
CA ILE A 38 -24.08 9.00 -12.77
C ILE A 38 -25.27 9.87 -12.36
N THR A 39 -26.10 9.40 -11.47
CA THR A 39 -27.25 10.13 -10.91
C THR A 39 -26.79 11.25 -9.96
N LYS A 40 -27.68 12.20 -9.66
CA LYS A 40 -27.42 13.29 -8.69
C LYS A 40 -26.99 12.74 -7.31
N LYS A 41 -27.67 11.70 -6.82
CA LYS A 41 -27.34 11.05 -5.53
C LYS A 41 -25.94 10.42 -5.55
N GLN A 42 -25.62 9.67 -6.60
CA GLN A 42 -24.31 9.05 -6.76
C GLN A 42 -23.18 10.10 -6.87
N LYS A 43 -23.43 11.26 -7.50
CA LYS A 43 -22.44 12.33 -7.57
C LYS A 43 -21.97 12.79 -6.17
N ILE A 44 -22.86 12.86 -5.20
CA ILE A 44 -22.53 13.27 -3.84
C ILE A 44 -21.60 12.24 -3.19
N GLU A 45 -21.94 10.96 -3.28
CA GLU A 45 -21.11 9.90 -2.69
C GLU A 45 -19.76 9.76 -3.40
N ILE A 46 -19.74 9.87 -4.72
CA ILE A 46 -18.48 9.88 -5.51
C ILE A 46 -17.57 11.03 -5.08
N LYS A 47 -18.10 12.24 -4.88
CA LYS A 47 -17.29 13.37 -4.40
C LYS A 47 -16.64 13.08 -3.04
N LYS A 48 -17.39 12.52 -2.09
CA LYS A 48 -16.87 12.11 -0.78
C LYS A 48 -15.75 11.08 -0.96
N PHE A 49 -15.97 10.09 -1.81
CA PHE A 49 -15.00 9.02 -2.03
C PHE A 49 -13.71 9.53 -2.71
N ILE A 50 -13.82 10.45 -3.68
CA ILE A 50 -12.65 11.11 -4.28
C ILE A 50 -11.81 11.83 -3.23
N ILE A 51 -12.43 12.51 -2.27
CA ILE A 51 -11.74 13.21 -1.18
C ILE A 51 -10.98 12.20 -0.30
N GLU A 52 -11.58 11.05 0.02
CA GLU A 52 -10.90 10.02 0.82
C GLU A 52 -9.74 9.36 0.04
N ILE A 53 -9.88 9.13 -1.26
CA ILE A 53 -8.78 8.68 -2.11
C ILE A 53 -7.64 9.71 -2.12
N LYS A 54 -7.95 11.01 -2.25
CA LYS A 54 -6.97 12.10 -2.19
C LYS A 54 -6.18 12.05 -0.88
N LYS A 55 -6.85 11.97 0.26
CA LYS A 55 -6.20 11.84 1.58
C LYS A 55 -5.27 10.62 1.66
N SER A 56 -5.68 9.50 1.08
CA SER A 56 -4.86 8.29 1.03
C SER A 56 -3.59 8.50 0.19
N HIS A 57 -3.69 9.16 -0.95
CA HIS A 57 -2.53 9.46 -1.80
C HIS A 57 -1.57 10.46 -1.12
N GLU A 58 -2.10 11.49 -0.46
CA GLU A 58 -1.32 12.44 0.36
C GLU A 58 -0.58 11.72 1.50
N TRP A 59 -1.23 10.73 2.10
CA TRP A 59 -0.61 9.91 3.14
C TRP A 59 0.60 9.12 2.60
N PHE A 60 0.50 8.52 1.40
CA PHE A 60 1.63 7.85 0.76
C PHE A 60 2.79 8.81 0.53
N ILE A 61 2.55 9.97 -0.07
CA ILE A 61 3.58 10.98 -0.32
C ILE A 61 4.24 11.41 1.00
N LYS A 62 3.44 11.68 2.03
CA LYS A 62 3.94 12.17 3.30
C LYS A 62 4.77 11.16 4.09
N TYR A 63 4.35 9.89 4.08
CA TYR A 63 4.90 8.89 4.99
C TYR A 63 5.67 7.75 4.31
N ARG A 64 5.52 7.61 3.01
CA ARG A 64 6.22 6.59 2.21
C ARG A 64 7.26 7.19 1.27
N ASP A 65 7.27 8.52 1.14
CA ASP A 65 8.32 9.32 0.49
C ASP A 65 8.70 10.56 1.31
N PRO A 66 9.11 10.43 2.58
CA PRO A 66 9.44 11.59 3.42
C PRO A 66 10.67 12.37 2.92
N LYS A 67 11.47 11.78 2.05
CA LYS A 67 12.63 12.43 1.42
C LYS A 67 12.26 13.20 0.14
N LYS A 68 11.00 13.16 -0.27
CA LYS A 68 10.48 13.85 -1.46
C LYS A 68 11.22 13.47 -2.76
N THR A 69 11.48 12.19 -2.92
CA THR A 69 12.14 11.64 -4.13
C THR A 69 11.17 11.49 -5.31
N GLY A 70 9.87 11.61 -5.07
CA GLY A 70 8.81 11.32 -6.03
C GLY A 70 8.43 9.83 -6.10
N LEU A 71 9.10 8.98 -5.32
CA LEU A 71 8.89 7.54 -5.30
C LEU A 71 8.53 7.06 -3.89
N VAL A 72 7.41 6.35 -3.78
CA VAL A 72 6.95 5.80 -2.50
C VAL A 72 7.51 4.41 -2.26
N SER A 73 7.82 4.11 -1.00
CA SER A 73 8.32 2.80 -0.58
C SER A 73 7.20 1.90 -0.07
N ILE A 74 7.36 0.59 -0.26
CA ILE A 74 6.63 -0.44 0.44
C ILE A 74 7.46 -0.95 1.63
N LEU A 75 6.78 -1.30 2.72
CA LEU A 75 7.41 -1.72 3.98
C LEU A 75 7.12 -3.18 4.34
N HIS A 76 6.42 -3.88 3.47
CA HIS A 76 6.15 -5.31 3.54
C HIS A 76 5.90 -5.85 2.13
N PRO A 77 6.41 -7.03 1.75
CA PRO A 77 6.13 -7.63 0.43
C PRO A 77 4.63 -7.72 0.11
N TRP A 78 3.78 -7.96 1.11
CA TRP A 78 2.32 -8.02 0.94
C TRP A 78 1.66 -6.69 0.54
N GLU A 79 2.38 -5.58 0.58
CA GLU A 79 1.88 -4.29 0.07
C GLU A 79 1.92 -4.20 -1.45
N SER A 80 2.75 -5.02 -2.10
CA SER A 80 2.99 -4.96 -3.55
C SER A 80 1.84 -5.51 -4.41
N GLY A 81 1.08 -6.48 -3.87
CA GLY A 81 0.11 -7.26 -4.63
C GLY A 81 0.71 -8.47 -5.37
N TYR A 82 2.03 -8.68 -5.29
CA TYR A 82 2.76 -9.85 -5.80
C TYR A 82 3.76 -10.36 -4.75
N ASP A 83 3.20 -10.86 -3.67
CA ASP A 83 3.85 -11.18 -2.40
C ASP A 83 5.07 -12.11 -2.53
N ASN A 84 5.00 -13.05 -3.46
CA ASN A 84 5.97 -14.14 -3.61
C ASN A 84 6.93 -13.90 -4.79
N SER A 85 7.11 -12.66 -5.20
CA SER A 85 8.03 -12.32 -6.28
C SER A 85 9.49 -12.51 -5.83
N SER A 86 10.32 -13.09 -6.72
CA SER A 86 11.78 -13.18 -6.52
C SER A 86 12.47 -11.82 -6.40
N LEU A 87 11.81 -10.73 -6.77
CA LEU A 87 12.30 -9.35 -6.52
C LEU A 87 12.55 -9.08 -5.04
N TRP A 88 11.88 -9.81 -4.16
CA TRP A 88 12.02 -9.64 -2.71
C TRP A 88 13.17 -10.46 -2.11
N ASP A 89 13.77 -11.41 -2.83
CA ASP A 89 14.77 -12.33 -2.28
C ASP A 89 15.95 -11.56 -1.66
N GLY A 90 16.50 -10.58 -2.34
CA GLY A 90 17.58 -9.75 -1.84
C GLY A 90 17.21 -8.95 -0.58
N PRO A 91 16.19 -8.10 -0.61
CA PRO A 91 15.73 -7.36 0.57
C PRO A 91 15.28 -8.25 1.72
N MET A 92 14.55 -9.35 1.43
CA MET A 92 14.08 -10.31 2.44
C MET A 92 15.24 -11.09 3.07
N GLY A 93 16.28 -11.42 2.30
CA GLY A 93 17.47 -12.08 2.81
C GLY A 93 18.19 -11.30 3.92
N LYS A 94 18.01 -9.97 3.96
CA LYS A 94 18.57 -9.10 5.00
C LYS A 94 17.74 -9.06 6.29
N VAL A 95 16.50 -9.56 6.26
CA VAL A 95 15.62 -9.57 7.44
C VAL A 95 16.07 -10.67 8.41
N LYS A 96 16.58 -10.26 9.57
CA LYS A 96 16.93 -11.17 10.66
C LYS A 96 15.63 -11.64 11.32
N ILE A 97 15.40 -12.96 11.26
CA ILE A 97 14.19 -13.58 11.80
C ILE A 97 14.13 -13.43 13.31
N GLU A 98 12.96 -13.05 13.84
CA GLU A 98 12.70 -12.94 15.28
C GLU A 98 12.82 -14.31 15.95
N LYS A 99 13.48 -14.37 17.12
CA LYS A 99 13.58 -15.62 17.90
C LYS A 99 12.20 -16.05 18.41
N ASN A 100 11.96 -17.36 18.45
CA ASN A 100 10.73 -17.97 18.98
C ASN A 100 9.44 -17.48 18.31
N ILE A 101 9.50 -17.25 16.99
CA ILE A 101 8.35 -16.80 16.22
C ILE A 101 7.25 -17.87 16.23
N GLN A 102 6.02 -17.48 16.54
CA GLN A 102 4.88 -18.38 16.57
C GLN A 102 3.75 -17.87 15.67
N TYR A 103 3.30 -18.72 14.77
CA TYR A 103 2.14 -18.45 13.91
C TYR A 103 1.60 -19.76 13.32
N LYS A 104 0.38 -19.71 12.80
CA LYS A 104 -0.21 -20.82 12.05
C LYS A 104 -0.39 -20.40 10.59
N ARG A 105 0.11 -21.21 9.68
CA ARG A 105 -0.10 -21.03 8.24
C ARG A 105 -1.49 -21.53 7.86
N ALA A 106 -2.33 -20.63 7.36
CA ALA A 106 -3.65 -21.00 6.85
C ALA A 106 -3.64 -21.31 5.35
N ASP A 107 -2.68 -20.77 4.63
CA ASP A 107 -2.54 -20.91 3.18
C ASP A 107 -2.25 -22.35 2.73
N ASN A 108 -1.48 -23.11 3.49
CA ASN A 108 -1.16 -24.53 3.21
C ASN A 108 -2.38 -25.47 3.32
N LYS A 109 -3.50 -24.98 3.86
CA LYS A 109 -4.74 -25.76 3.94
C LYS A 109 -5.60 -25.61 2.69
N VAL A 110 -5.37 -24.59 1.89
CA VAL A 110 -6.23 -24.22 0.75
C VAL A 110 -5.53 -24.44 -0.58
N VAL A 111 -4.21 -24.33 -0.60
CA VAL A 111 -3.38 -24.45 -1.82
C VAL A 111 -2.27 -25.45 -1.56
N ASN A 112 -1.82 -26.18 -2.61
CA ASN A 112 -0.67 -27.07 -2.51
C ASN A 112 0.54 -26.30 -1.94
N PRO A 113 1.15 -26.79 -0.84
CA PRO A 113 2.31 -26.17 -0.20
C PRO A 113 3.48 -25.87 -1.14
N GLU A 114 3.68 -26.67 -2.19
CA GLU A 114 4.74 -26.46 -3.19
C GLU A 114 4.57 -25.17 -3.99
N HIS A 115 3.35 -24.65 -4.07
CA HIS A 115 3.02 -23.38 -4.75
C HIS A 115 3.02 -22.19 -3.79
N ARG A 116 3.53 -22.38 -2.58
CA ARG A 116 3.52 -21.34 -1.53
C ARG A 116 4.96 -21.00 -1.12
N PRO A 117 5.18 -19.80 -0.55
CA PRO A 117 6.48 -19.42 -0.02
C PRO A 117 7.02 -20.44 0.97
N LEU A 118 8.33 -20.58 1.00
CA LEU A 118 9.02 -21.42 1.99
C LEU A 118 8.71 -20.94 3.41
N ASN A 119 8.88 -21.83 4.39
CA ASN A 119 8.67 -21.46 5.79
C ASN A 119 9.59 -20.31 6.22
N ILE A 120 10.82 -20.28 5.74
CA ILE A 120 11.77 -19.20 6.04
C ILE A 120 11.30 -17.84 5.53
N ASP A 121 10.60 -17.78 4.40
CA ASP A 121 10.04 -16.53 3.88
C ASP A 121 8.84 -16.09 4.71
N TYR A 122 8.02 -17.05 5.14
CA TYR A 122 6.93 -16.79 6.05
C TYR A 122 7.40 -16.29 7.41
N ASP A 123 8.49 -16.84 7.94
CA ASP A 123 9.13 -16.35 9.18
C ASP A 123 9.57 -14.90 9.02
N ARG A 124 10.13 -14.53 7.88
CA ARG A 124 10.50 -13.14 7.56
C ARG A 124 9.26 -12.23 7.46
N TYR A 125 8.21 -12.65 6.77
CA TYR A 125 6.95 -11.88 6.68
C TYR A 125 6.38 -11.62 8.07
N VAL A 126 6.31 -12.65 8.90
CA VAL A 126 5.77 -12.51 10.27
C VAL A 126 6.68 -11.64 11.14
N THR A 127 8.00 -11.73 10.95
CA THR A 127 8.98 -10.87 11.63
C THR A 127 8.74 -9.40 11.29
N ILE A 128 8.61 -9.05 10.01
CA ILE A 128 8.32 -7.67 9.57
C ILE A 128 6.97 -7.21 10.14
N LYS A 129 5.93 -8.04 10.07
CA LYS A 129 4.62 -7.74 10.66
C LYS A 129 4.72 -7.45 12.16
N ASN A 130 5.46 -8.27 12.91
CA ASN A 130 5.64 -8.10 14.34
C ASN A 130 6.43 -6.82 14.67
N ASP A 131 7.42 -6.48 13.86
CA ASP A 131 8.18 -5.22 13.98
C ASP A 131 7.26 -4.00 13.80
N LEU A 132 6.44 -3.99 12.73
CA LEU A 132 5.45 -2.92 12.51
C LEU A 132 4.46 -2.80 13.68
N ARG A 133 3.99 -3.94 14.20
CA ARG A 133 3.08 -4.00 15.35
C ARG A 133 3.73 -3.44 16.62
N LYS A 134 4.98 -3.82 16.94
CA LYS A 134 5.74 -3.28 18.07
C LYS A 134 5.89 -1.76 18.00
N LYS A 135 6.03 -1.22 16.80
CA LYS A 135 6.08 0.23 16.51
C LYS A 135 4.70 0.89 16.49
N LYS A 136 3.62 0.15 16.82
CA LYS A 136 2.23 0.62 16.83
C LYS A 136 1.79 1.23 15.49
N TYR A 137 2.35 0.76 14.40
CA TYR A 137 2.08 1.26 13.04
C TYR A 137 2.26 2.79 12.90
N ASN A 138 3.10 3.42 13.72
CA ASN A 138 3.32 4.85 13.66
C ASN A 138 4.12 5.22 12.40
N PRO A 139 3.51 5.88 11.40
CA PRO A 139 4.12 6.09 10.09
C PRO A 139 5.39 6.95 10.15
N LYS A 140 5.50 7.87 11.11
CA LYS A 140 6.69 8.71 11.31
C LYS A 140 7.91 7.91 11.82
N LYS A 141 7.65 6.82 12.57
CA LYS A 141 8.72 5.98 13.14
C LYS A 141 9.11 4.84 12.21
N ILE A 142 8.13 4.20 11.56
CA ILE A 142 8.35 2.97 10.81
C ILE A 142 9.25 3.19 9.59
N PHE A 143 9.09 4.27 8.83
CA PHE A 143 9.80 4.48 7.58
C PHE A 143 11.33 4.35 7.73
N ASN A 144 11.90 4.99 8.75
CA ASN A 144 13.35 5.01 8.96
C ASN A 144 13.89 3.75 9.67
N THR A 145 13.01 2.93 10.25
CA THR A 145 13.41 1.79 11.09
C THR A 145 12.79 0.47 10.59
N ALA A 146 12.18 0.47 9.42
CA ALA A 146 11.57 -0.72 8.85
C ALA A 146 12.63 -1.77 8.50
N LEU A 147 12.35 -3.04 8.81
CA LEU A 147 13.20 -4.16 8.44
C LEU A 147 13.20 -4.43 6.93
N PHE A 148 12.14 -4.02 6.25
CA PHE A 148 11.96 -4.08 4.81
C PHE A 148 11.50 -2.70 4.35
N ASN A 149 12.23 -2.07 3.43
CA ASN A 149 11.90 -0.76 2.88
C ASN A 149 12.42 -0.70 1.45
N VAL A 150 11.51 -0.83 0.50
CA VAL A 150 11.85 -0.99 -0.92
C VAL A 150 11.01 -0.03 -1.77
N VAL A 151 11.69 0.67 -2.67
CA VAL A 151 11.04 1.41 -3.76
C VAL A 151 10.80 0.42 -4.90
N ASP A 152 9.54 0.03 -5.07
CA ASP A 152 9.15 -0.92 -6.10
C ASP A 152 8.60 -0.20 -7.35
N ILE A 153 9.09 -0.59 -8.52
CA ILE A 153 8.70 0.03 -9.80
C ILE A 153 7.24 -0.26 -10.15
N GLY A 154 6.76 -1.47 -9.88
CA GLY A 154 5.38 -1.87 -10.17
C GLY A 154 4.39 -1.08 -9.31
N PHE A 155 4.64 -1.02 -8.00
CA PHE A 155 3.83 -0.22 -7.09
C PHE A 155 3.80 1.26 -7.48
N ASN A 156 4.96 1.85 -7.79
CA ASN A 156 5.07 3.25 -8.19
C ASN A 156 4.41 3.52 -9.56
N SER A 157 4.44 2.58 -10.49
CA SER A 157 3.72 2.69 -11.76
C SER A 157 2.21 2.72 -11.56
N ILE A 158 1.69 1.87 -10.66
CA ILE A 158 0.26 1.87 -10.26
C ILE A 158 -0.07 3.20 -9.57
N PHE A 159 0.78 3.67 -8.66
CA PHE A 159 0.56 4.93 -7.94
C PHE A 159 0.55 6.14 -8.88
N LEU A 160 1.48 6.20 -9.85
CA LEU A 160 1.51 7.25 -10.86
C LEU A 160 0.23 7.26 -11.70
N LYS A 161 -0.20 6.08 -12.18
CA LYS A 161 -1.46 5.95 -12.94
C LYS A 161 -2.66 6.40 -12.10
N ALA A 162 -2.74 5.97 -10.86
CA ALA A 162 -3.82 6.33 -9.95
C ALA A 162 -3.84 7.84 -9.64
N ASN A 163 -2.67 8.48 -9.49
CA ASN A 163 -2.57 9.93 -9.33
C ASN A 163 -3.09 10.69 -10.56
N LYS A 164 -2.71 10.25 -11.77
CA LYS A 164 -3.23 10.85 -13.01
C LYS A 164 -4.76 10.72 -13.10
N ASP A 165 -5.30 9.56 -12.78
CA ASP A 165 -6.75 9.33 -12.78
C ASP A 165 -7.47 10.14 -11.69
N LEU A 166 -6.85 10.30 -10.52
CA LEU A 166 -7.38 11.13 -9.45
C LEU A 166 -7.48 12.61 -9.86
N VAL A 167 -6.48 13.15 -10.56
CA VAL A 167 -6.52 14.52 -11.10
C VAL A 167 -7.70 14.69 -12.07
N ILE A 168 -7.92 13.71 -12.95
CA ILE A 168 -9.05 13.74 -13.88
C ILE A 168 -10.38 13.75 -13.12
N LEU A 169 -10.52 12.91 -12.10
CA LEU A 169 -11.71 12.85 -11.26
C LEU A 169 -11.96 14.16 -10.51
N LEU A 170 -10.92 14.75 -9.91
CA LEU A 170 -11.02 16.02 -9.18
C LEU A 170 -11.52 17.15 -10.11
N LYS A 171 -10.95 17.26 -11.32
CA LYS A 171 -11.38 18.22 -12.34
C LYS A 171 -12.84 17.96 -12.75
N LYS A 172 -13.20 16.72 -13.07
CA LYS A 172 -14.55 16.33 -13.52
C LYS A 172 -15.63 16.64 -12.49
N PHE A 173 -15.31 16.59 -11.21
CA PHE A 173 -16.24 16.83 -10.11
C PHE A 173 -16.12 18.23 -9.46
N ASN A 174 -15.31 19.12 -10.03
CA ASN A 174 -15.03 20.46 -9.51
C ASN A 174 -14.59 20.43 -8.04
N LEU A 175 -13.58 19.62 -7.74
CA LEU A 175 -12.95 19.50 -6.44
C LEU A 175 -11.55 20.12 -6.47
N ASP A 176 -11.09 20.56 -5.30
CA ASP A 176 -9.82 21.25 -5.14
C ASP A 176 -8.62 20.37 -5.50
N LEU A 177 -7.73 20.93 -6.34
CA LEU A 177 -6.47 20.33 -6.78
C LEU A 177 -5.30 20.67 -5.86
N SER A 178 -5.49 21.55 -4.88
CA SER A 178 -4.46 22.25 -4.11
C SER A 178 -3.65 21.29 -3.29
N LEU A 179 -3.19 20.25 -3.52
CA LEU A 179 -2.24 19.37 -2.77
C LEU A 179 -1.78 18.13 -3.58
N ILE A 180 -2.18 18.02 -4.84
CA ILE A 180 -1.66 16.95 -5.68
C ILE A 180 -0.44 17.52 -6.43
N HIS A 181 0.68 17.63 -5.72
CA HIS A 181 1.97 17.71 -6.39
C HIS A 181 2.27 16.33 -6.97
N ILE A 182 1.73 16.07 -8.16
CA ILE A 182 2.32 15.06 -9.04
C ILE A 182 3.61 15.72 -9.51
N SER A 183 4.70 15.47 -8.79
CA SER A 183 6.01 15.69 -9.37
C SER A 183 6.10 14.72 -10.55
N GLU A 184 5.94 15.24 -11.76
CA GLU A 184 6.53 14.55 -12.90
C GLU A 184 8.00 14.38 -12.52
N PRO A 185 8.59 13.19 -12.71
CA PRO A 185 10.00 13.04 -12.50
C PRO A 185 10.66 14.12 -13.37
N THR A 186 11.23 15.12 -12.73
CA THR A 186 12.01 16.15 -13.41
C THR A 186 13.04 15.40 -14.23
N ARG A 187 12.91 15.45 -15.54
CA ARG A 187 13.99 15.06 -16.42
C ARG A 187 15.14 16.00 -16.07
N HIS A 188 16.03 15.53 -15.24
CA HIS A 188 17.34 16.14 -15.19
C HIS A 188 17.95 15.91 -16.56
N HIS A 189 17.97 16.94 -17.38
CA HIS A 189 18.82 16.98 -18.57
C HIS A 189 20.25 16.82 -18.05
N VAL A 190 20.84 15.65 -18.37
CA VAL A 190 22.27 15.44 -18.32
C VAL A 190 22.89 16.13 -19.51
#